data_07de0d09a029e5c54fabaefde9a4ecef
#
_entry.id   07de0d09a029e5c54fabaefde9a4ecef
#
_cell.length_a   1.000
_cell.length_b   1.000
_cell.length_c   1.000
_cell.angle_alpha   90.00
_cell.angle_beta   90.00
_cell.angle_gamma   90.00
#
_symmetry.space_group_name_H-M   'P 1'
#
loop_
_entity.id
_entity.type
_entity.pdbx_description
1 polymer ?
#
loop_
_entity_poly.entity_id
_entity_poly.type
_entity_poly.pdbx_seq_one_letter_code
_entity_poly.pdbx_strand_id
1 'polypeptide(L)' 'MRKYEVWVKVWSEEYGKQVKVVAGEFDKFVNAKLFAEAYSKHYSANAEIVEHASIII' A
#
# COMPACT_ATOMS: atom_id res chain seq x y z
N MET A 1 -16.40 -6.64 6.61
CA MET A 1 -15.23 -5.95 7.16
C MET A 1 -14.38 -5.44 6.01
N ARG A 2 -13.98 -4.18 6.07
CA ARG A 2 -13.16 -3.58 5.02
C ARG A 2 -11.71 -3.56 5.44
N LYS A 3 -10.83 -3.80 4.48
CA LYS A 3 -9.39 -3.67 4.69
C LYS A 3 -8.81 -2.70 3.68
N TYR A 4 -7.79 -2.01 4.10
CA TYR A 4 -7.07 -1.07 3.26
C TYR A 4 -5.63 -1.52 3.15
N GLU A 5 -5.18 -1.73 1.93
CA GLU A 5 -3.80 -2.09 1.65
C GLU A 5 -3.07 -0.88 1.09
N VAL A 6 -1.85 -0.68 1.54
CA VAL A 6 -0.98 0.34 0.98
C VAL A 6 0.03 -0.35 0.08
N TRP A 7 -0.03 -0.03 -1.21
CA TRP A 7 0.84 -0.59 -2.23
C TRP A 7 1.91 0.42 -2.61
N VAL A 8 3.12 -0.06 -2.77
CA VAL A 8 4.26 0.77 -3.14
C VAL A 8 5.03 0.10 -4.25
N LYS A 9 5.79 0.90 -5.01
CA LYS A 9 6.66 0.37 -6.04
C LYS A 9 8.07 0.23 -5.47
N VAL A 10 8.67 -0.92 -5.69
CA VAL A 10 10.06 -1.17 -5.28
C VAL A 10 10.82 -1.77 -6.46
N TRP A 11 12.13 -1.54 -6.50
CA TRP A 11 12.96 -2.12 -7.53
C TRP A 11 13.15 -3.61 -7.26
N SER A 12 12.95 -4.42 -8.28
CA SER A 12 13.19 -5.87 -8.20
C SER A 12 14.40 -6.22 -9.04
N GLU A 13 15.44 -6.73 -8.41
CA GLU A 13 16.61 -7.19 -9.12
C GLU A 13 16.31 -8.45 -9.94
N GLU A 14 15.40 -9.28 -9.42
CA GLU A 14 14.98 -10.50 -10.09
C GLU A 14 14.34 -10.23 -11.45
N TYR A 15 13.46 -9.22 -11.51
CA TYR A 15 12.75 -8.87 -12.74
C TYR A 15 13.39 -7.73 -13.50
N GLY A 16 14.37 -7.03 -12.91
CA GLY A 16 15.04 -5.90 -13.54
C GLY A 16 14.12 -4.71 -13.78
N LYS A 17 13.10 -4.52 -12.93
CA LYS A 17 12.13 -3.45 -13.05
C LYS A 17 11.47 -3.16 -11.71
N GLN A 18 10.70 -2.07 -11.66
CA GLN A 18 9.90 -1.78 -10.49
C GLN A 18 8.65 -2.66 -10.46
N VAL A 19 8.35 -3.19 -9.29
CA VAL A 19 7.16 -4.00 -9.04
C VAL A 19 6.37 -3.40 -7.90
N LYS A 20 5.06 -3.66 -7.90
CA LYS A 20 4.18 -3.22 -6.80
C LYS A 20 4.11 -4.30 -5.74
N VAL A 21 4.27 -3.89 -4.49
CA VAL A 21 4.16 -4.80 -3.34
C VAL A 21 3.30 -4.15 -2.27
N VAL A 22 2.69 -4.98 -1.42
CA VAL A 22 1.92 -4.49 -0.28
C VAL A 22 2.89 -4.13 0.84
N ALA A 23 2.88 -2.86 1.23
CA ALA A 23 3.73 -2.39 2.32
C ALA A 23 3.04 -2.44 3.68
N GLY A 24 1.71 -2.45 3.70
CA GLY A 24 0.97 -2.54 4.95
C GLY A 24 -0.51 -2.81 4.72
N GLU A 25 -1.16 -3.34 5.74
CA GLU A 25 -2.61 -3.56 5.76
C GLU A 25 -3.20 -2.90 6.98
N PHE A 26 -4.37 -2.28 6.82
CA PHE A 26 -5.02 -1.54 7.90
C PHE A 26 -6.52 -1.77 7.85
N ASP A 27 -7.13 -1.79 9.03
CA ASP A 27 -8.59 -1.92 9.15
C ASP A 27 -9.30 -0.59 8.97
N LYS A 28 -8.58 0.52 9.16
CA LYS A 28 -9.15 1.86 9.08
C LYS A 28 -8.44 2.68 8.01
N PHE A 29 -9.21 3.38 7.21
CA PHE A 29 -8.68 4.22 6.14
C PHE A 29 -7.71 5.28 6.67
N VAL A 30 -8.01 5.91 7.81
CA VAL A 30 -7.16 6.96 8.37
C VAL A 30 -5.75 6.43 8.66
N ASN A 31 -5.65 5.19 9.14
CA ASN A 31 -4.35 4.59 9.43
C ASN A 31 -3.58 4.28 8.15
N ALA A 32 -4.28 3.79 7.13
CA ALA A 32 -3.66 3.55 5.83
C ALA A 32 -3.15 4.86 5.21
N LYS A 33 -3.95 5.92 5.32
CA LYS A 33 -3.58 7.23 4.80
C LYS A 33 -2.34 7.79 5.49
N LEU A 34 -2.29 7.70 6.82
CA LEU A 34 -1.13 8.17 7.58
C LEU A 34 0.14 7.41 7.21
N PHE A 35 0.00 6.09 7.06
CA PHE A 35 1.12 5.27 6.63
C PHE A 35 1.59 5.63 5.22
N ALA A 36 0.65 5.78 4.29
CA ALA A 36 0.97 6.11 2.90
C ALA A 36 1.67 7.48 2.80
N GLU A 37 1.20 8.47 3.55
CA GLU A 37 1.81 9.79 3.57
C GLU A 37 3.24 9.74 4.14
N ALA A 38 3.42 9.02 5.25
CA ALA A 38 4.72 8.87 5.88
C ALA A 38 5.69 8.14 4.95
N TYR A 39 5.22 7.08 4.29
CA TYR A 39 6.04 6.35 3.35
C TYR A 39 6.46 7.20 2.17
N SER A 40 5.51 7.92 1.56
CA SER A 40 5.80 8.79 0.42
C SER A 40 6.82 9.87 0.77
N LYS A 41 6.69 10.44 1.95
CA LYS A 41 7.59 11.49 2.41
C LYS A 41 8.98 10.95 2.70
N HIS A 42 9.05 9.79 3.35
CA HIS A 42 10.32 9.21 3.78
C HIS A 42 11.15 8.68 2.60
N TYR A 43 10.50 8.05 1.64
CA TYR A 43 11.18 7.41 0.50
C TYR A 43 11.08 8.21 -0.80
N SER A 44 10.39 9.34 -0.79
CA SER A 44 10.13 10.15 -1.99
C SER A 44 9.52 9.30 -3.11
N ALA A 45 8.59 8.43 -2.73
CA ALA A 45 7.93 7.50 -3.63
C ALA A 45 6.41 7.57 -3.43
N ASN A 46 5.67 7.22 -4.48
CA ASN A 46 4.22 7.20 -4.40
C ASN A 46 3.71 5.94 -3.72
N ALA A 47 2.72 6.10 -2.86
CA ALA A 47 2.03 4.99 -2.22
C ALA A 47 0.56 5.05 -2.61
N GLU A 48 -0.02 3.89 -2.92
CA GLU A 48 -1.40 3.77 -3.36
C GLU A 48 -2.22 3.04 -2.31
N ILE A 49 -3.41 3.55 -2.00
CA ILE A 49 -4.31 2.90 -1.06
C ILE A 49 -5.38 2.15 -1.85
N VAL A 50 -5.48 0.85 -1.59
CA VAL A 50 -6.48 -0.01 -2.23
C VAL A 50 -7.43 -0.53 -1.17
N GLU A 51 -8.72 -0.27 -1.35
CA GLU A 51 -9.76 -0.74 -0.45
C GLU A 51 -10.25 -2.11 -0.90
N HIS A 52 -10.26 -3.04 0.04
CA HIS A 52 -10.87 -4.35 -0.17
C HIS A 52 -12.11 -4.49 0.70
N ALA A 53 -13.25 -4.69 0.07
CA ALA A 53 -14.48 -4.99 0.78
C ALA A 53 -14.59 -6.51 0.90
N SER A 54 -14.74 -6.99 2.13
CA SER A 54 -15.08 -8.39 2.35
C SER A 54 -16.50 -8.63 1.92
N ILE A 55 -16.69 -9.48 0.93
CA ILE A 55 -18.02 -9.91 0.52
C ILE A 55 -18.27 -11.25 1.19
N ILE A 56 -19.21 -11.26 2.12
CA ILE A 56 -19.65 -12.49 2.74
C ILE A 56 -20.87 -12.98 1.97
N ILE A 57 -20.69 -14.07 1.32
CA ILE A 57 -21.79 -14.71 0.57
C ILE A 57 -22.42 -15.79 1.42
#